data_50ca2644f889a1b2e9c6f78d9a825f08
#
_entry.id   50ca2644f889a1b2e9c6f78d9a825f08
#
_cell.length_a   1.000
_cell.length_b   1.000
_cell.length_c   1.000
_cell.angle_alpha   90.00
_cell.angle_beta   90.00
_cell.angle_gamma   90.00
#
_symmetry.space_group_name_H-M   'P 1'
#
loop_
_entity.id
_entity.type
_entity.pdbx_description
1 polymer ?
#
loop_
_entity_poly.entity_id
_entity_poly.type
_entity_poly.pdbx_seq_one_letter_code
_entity_poly.pdbx_strand_id
1 'polypeptide(L)'
;MLRVLTSTLRFPRPWKPLETRGCSSNPGAAGREIQVCALAGPNQGIAEILMNRPSARNALGNVFVSQLLEALAQLREDRQVRVLIFRSGVKGVFCAGADLKEREQMSEAEVGLFVQRLRGLMTEIAAFPAPTIAAMDGFALGGGLELALACDLRVAAASSAVMGLIETTRGLLPGAGGTQRLPRCLGVALAKELIFTGRRLSGVQAQALGLVNHAVAQNEEGNAAYHRARALAQEILPQVDIASGMAIEGICYAQNIPTRDRLEGMAAFREKRLPRFVGE
;
A
#
# COMPACT_ATOMS: atom_id res chain seq x y z
N MET A 1 -10.38 -18.88 -54.61
CA MET A 1 -11.35 -18.24 -53.69
C MET A 1 -10.73 -18.11 -52.30
N LEU A 2 -10.13 -16.96 -51.98
CA LEU A 2 -9.65 -16.65 -50.66
C LEU A 2 -10.80 -16.10 -49.82
N ARG A 3 -11.14 -16.79 -48.70
CA ARG A 3 -12.05 -16.24 -47.68
C ARG A 3 -11.26 -15.33 -46.76
N VAL A 4 -11.56 -14.03 -46.84
CA VAL A 4 -11.08 -13.03 -45.90
C VAL A 4 -11.84 -13.22 -44.58
N LEU A 5 -11.14 -13.65 -43.53
CA LEU A 5 -11.65 -13.67 -42.16
C LEU A 5 -11.59 -12.24 -41.62
N THR A 6 -12.70 -11.53 -41.60
CA THR A 6 -12.85 -10.27 -40.89
C THR A 6 -12.98 -10.55 -39.37
N SER A 7 -11.88 -10.42 -38.63
CA SER A 7 -11.94 -10.37 -37.17
C SER A 7 -12.56 -9.03 -36.77
N THR A 8 -13.76 -9.04 -36.22
CA THR A 8 -14.39 -7.88 -35.60
C THR A 8 -13.62 -7.56 -34.33
N LEU A 9 -12.76 -6.54 -34.38
CA LEU A 9 -12.18 -5.91 -33.20
C LEU A 9 -13.31 -5.40 -32.31
N ARG A 10 -13.60 -6.11 -31.22
CA ARG A 10 -14.45 -5.58 -30.13
C ARG A 10 -13.69 -4.47 -29.46
N PHE A 11 -14.03 -3.21 -29.75
CA PHE A 11 -13.60 -2.09 -28.95
C PHE A 11 -14.09 -2.29 -27.50
N PRO A 12 -13.23 -2.14 -26.48
CA PRO A 12 -13.69 -2.16 -25.10
C PRO A 12 -14.74 -1.06 -24.91
N ARG A 13 -15.81 -1.37 -24.15
CA ARG A 13 -16.86 -0.40 -23.85
C ARG A 13 -16.24 0.86 -23.27
N PRO A 14 -16.73 2.07 -23.62
CA PRO A 14 -16.23 3.29 -23.01
C PRO A 14 -16.41 3.18 -21.49
N TRP A 15 -15.30 3.34 -20.79
CA TRP A 15 -15.20 3.27 -19.34
C TRP A 15 -16.03 4.42 -18.73
N LYS A 16 -16.88 4.09 -17.75
CA LYS A 16 -17.58 5.12 -16.97
C LYS A 16 -16.65 5.51 -15.80
N PRO A 17 -16.27 6.80 -15.67
CA PRO A 17 -15.53 7.26 -14.52
C PRO A 17 -16.26 6.88 -13.23
N LEU A 18 -15.51 6.50 -12.18
CA LEU A 18 -16.08 6.37 -10.84
C LEU A 18 -16.81 7.68 -10.51
N GLU A 19 -18.14 7.60 -10.29
CA GLU A 19 -18.88 8.76 -9.82
C GLU A 19 -18.19 9.26 -8.54
N THR A 20 -17.81 10.55 -8.53
CA THR A 20 -17.24 11.24 -7.37
C THR A 20 -18.30 11.33 -6.26
N ARG A 21 -18.56 10.20 -5.62
CA ARG A 21 -19.38 10.15 -4.40
C ARG A 21 -18.42 10.38 -3.24
N GLY A 22 -18.56 11.54 -2.60
CA GLY A 22 -18.02 11.70 -1.27
C GLY A 22 -18.37 10.47 -0.44
N CYS A 23 -17.44 9.99 0.39
CA CYS A 23 -17.67 8.87 1.31
C CYS A 23 -18.80 9.23 2.30
N SER A 24 -20.04 9.26 1.83
CA SER A 24 -21.20 9.27 2.71
C SER A 24 -21.40 7.83 3.12
N SER A 25 -21.42 7.60 4.43
CA SER A 25 -21.91 6.38 5.05
C SER A 25 -23.36 6.15 4.61
N ASN A 26 -23.53 5.51 3.44
CA ASN A 26 -24.85 5.13 2.98
C ASN A 26 -25.24 3.83 3.71
N PRO A 27 -26.22 3.86 4.64
CA PRO A 27 -26.59 2.68 5.41
C PRO A 27 -27.26 1.59 4.56
N GLY A 28 -27.39 1.78 3.26
CA GLY A 28 -28.17 0.94 2.35
C GLY A 28 -27.42 -0.19 1.63
N ALA A 29 -26.14 -0.40 1.85
CA ALA A 29 -25.42 -1.55 1.31
C ALA A 29 -25.18 -2.60 2.39
N ALA A 30 -26.23 -3.26 2.83
CA ALA A 30 -26.13 -4.42 3.70
C ALA A 30 -25.14 -5.44 3.12
N GLY A 31 -24.01 -5.67 3.81
CA GLY A 31 -22.99 -6.67 3.43
C GLY A 31 -21.68 -6.15 2.85
N ARG A 32 -21.48 -4.84 2.60
CA ARG A 32 -20.20 -4.32 2.12
C ARG A 32 -19.28 -3.94 3.29
N GLU A 33 -18.18 -4.69 3.41
CA GLU A 33 -17.13 -4.46 4.42
C GLU A 33 -16.02 -3.52 3.88
N ILE A 34 -15.95 -3.36 2.56
CA ILE A 34 -14.99 -2.51 1.85
C ILE A 34 -15.74 -1.50 0.98
N GLN A 35 -15.33 -0.24 1.06
CA GLN A 35 -15.84 0.84 0.22
C GLN A 35 -14.67 1.52 -0.51
N VAL A 36 -14.90 1.86 -1.77
CA VAL A 36 -13.94 2.63 -2.58
C VAL A 36 -14.47 4.06 -2.72
N CYS A 37 -13.63 5.03 -2.42
CA CYS A 37 -13.96 6.44 -2.51
C CYS A 37 -12.93 7.14 -3.40
N ALA A 38 -13.36 7.79 -4.47
CA ALA A 38 -12.54 8.72 -5.24
C ALA A 38 -12.75 10.13 -4.68
N LEU A 39 -11.66 10.83 -4.36
CA LEU A 39 -11.73 12.17 -3.82
C LEU A 39 -11.82 13.21 -4.95
N ALA A 40 -12.49 14.32 -4.68
CA ALA A 40 -12.71 15.39 -5.65
C ALA A 40 -11.96 16.69 -5.28
N GLY A 41 -11.99 17.68 -6.18
CA GLY A 41 -11.37 18.99 -5.96
C GLY A 41 -9.86 18.91 -5.83
N PRO A 42 -9.27 19.55 -4.80
CA PRO A 42 -7.81 19.53 -4.62
C PRO A 42 -7.22 18.14 -4.30
N ASN A 43 -8.08 17.16 -4.05
CA ASN A 43 -7.72 15.77 -3.79
C ASN A 43 -7.97 14.84 -5.00
N GLN A 44 -8.34 15.39 -6.15
CA GLN A 44 -8.55 14.59 -7.36
C GLN A 44 -7.27 13.79 -7.69
N GLY A 45 -7.45 12.50 -7.96
CA GLY A 45 -6.34 11.56 -8.13
C GLY A 45 -6.01 10.74 -6.88
N ILE A 46 -6.58 11.08 -5.71
CA ILE A 46 -6.51 10.24 -4.51
C ILE A 46 -7.73 9.32 -4.48
N ALA A 47 -7.49 8.02 -4.40
CA ALA A 47 -8.51 7.04 -4.07
C ALA A 47 -8.30 6.51 -2.66
N GLU A 48 -9.38 6.08 -2.02
CA GLU A 48 -9.37 5.49 -0.68
C GLU A 48 -10.06 4.13 -0.68
N ILE A 49 -9.46 3.18 -0.01
CA ILE A 49 -10.12 1.95 0.42
C ILE A 49 -10.48 2.12 1.89
N LEU A 50 -11.79 2.27 2.16
CA LEU A 50 -12.34 2.33 3.50
C LEU A 50 -12.71 0.92 3.94
N MET A 51 -12.01 0.42 4.96
CA MET A 51 -12.27 -0.84 5.64
C MET A 51 -13.30 -0.62 6.75
N ASN A 52 -14.46 -1.27 6.69
CA ASN A 52 -15.56 -1.03 7.62
C ASN A 52 -16.30 -2.32 7.98
N ARG A 53 -15.66 -3.15 8.80
CA ARG A 53 -16.20 -4.37 9.40
C ARG A 53 -16.14 -4.29 10.93
N PRO A 54 -17.00 -3.46 11.58
CA PRO A 54 -16.90 -3.17 13.01
C PRO A 54 -17.09 -4.41 13.89
N SER A 55 -17.99 -5.34 13.52
CA SER A 55 -18.28 -6.57 14.27
C SER A 55 -17.05 -7.48 14.45
N ALA A 56 -16.08 -7.43 13.52
CA ALA A 56 -14.86 -8.22 13.55
C ALA A 56 -13.59 -7.35 13.60
N ARG A 57 -13.70 -6.05 13.91
CA ARG A 57 -12.55 -5.14 13.99
C ARG A 57 -11.67 -5.18 12.74
N ASN A 58 -12.29 -5.17 11.56
CA ASN A 58 -11.63 -5.31 10.26
C ASN A 58 -10.73 -6.55 10.14
N ALA A 59 -11.07 -7.65 10.83
CA ALA A 59 -10.35 -8.90 10.66
C ALA A 59 -10.49 -9.42 9.22
N LEU A 60 -9.40 -9.99 8.72
CA LEU A 60 -9.27 -10.52 7.37
C LEU A 60 -9.99 -11.87 7.28
N GLY A 61 -11.28 -11.82 6.97
CA GLY A 61 -12.13 -12.98 6.65
C GLY A 61 -12.30 -13.14 5.14
N ASN A 62 -12.97 -14.19 4.71
CA ASN A 62 -13.14 -14.52 3.29
C ASN A 62 -13.82 -13.42 2.48
N VAL A 63 -14.93 -12.86 2.99
CA VAL A 63 -15.69 -11.79 2.33
C VAL A 63 -14.85 -10.52 2.24
N PHE A 64 -14.23 -10.12 3.35
CA PHE A 64 -13.37 -8.95 3.44
C PHE A 64 -12.21 -9.00 2.44
N VAL A 65 -11.51 -10.14 2.38
CA VAL A 65 -10.39 -10.36 1.44
C VAL A 65 -10.87 -10.34 -0.02
N SER A 66 -12.04 -10.95 -0.32
CA SER A 66 -12.62 -10.90 -1.66
C SER A 66 -12.92 -9.46 -2.09
N GLN A 67 -13.59 -8.70 -1.24
CA GLN A 67 -13.94 -7.31 -1.55
C GLN A 67 -12.71 -6.40 -1.67
N LEU A 68 -11.63 -6.65 -0.89
CA LEU A 68 -10.36 -5.95 -1.06
C LEU A 68 -9.71 -6.24 -2.41
N LEU A 69 -9.68 -7.50 -2.84
CA LEU A 69 -9.14 -7.89 -4.15
C LEU A 69 -9.94 -7.27 -5.30
N GLU A 70 -11.28 -7.28 -5.19
CA GLU A 70 -12.17 -6.64 -6.16
C GLU A 70 -11.92 -5.13 -6.25
N ALA A 71 -11.79 -4.46 -5.10
CA ALA A 71 -11.50 -3.03 -5.01
C ALA A 71 -10.15 -2.69 -5.66
N LEU A 72 -9.11 -3.48 -5.38
CA LEU A 72 -7.78 -3.30 -5.98
C LEU A 72 -7.82 -3.51 -7.49
N ALA A 73 -8.50 -4.56 -7.98
CA ALA A 73 -8.64 -4.82 -9.40
C ALA A 73 -9.36 -3.66 -10.12
N GLN A 74 -10.45 -3.15 -9.53
CA GLN A 74 -11.18 -2.00 -10.06
C GLN A 74 -10.32 -0.74 -10.12
N LEU A 75 -9.57 -0.42 -9.04
CA LEU A 75 -8.75 0.78 -8.97
C LEU A 75 -7.51 0.71 -9.85
N ARG A 76 -6.99 -0.49 -10.13
CA ARG A 76 -5.84 -0.71 -11.02
C ARG A 76 -6.13 -0.29 -12.46
N GLU A 77 -7.38 -0.46 -12.91
CA GLU A 77 -7.81 -0.07 -14.26
C GLU A 77 -8.09 1.44 -14.38
N ASP A 78 -8.19 2.15 -13.24
CA ASP A 78 -8.47 3.57 -13.22
C ASP A 78 -7.17 4.40 -13.30
N ARG A 79 -6.87 4.90 -14.50
CA ARG A 79 -5.70 5.76 -14.77
C ARG A 79 -5.74 7.12 -14.06
N GLN A 80 -6.87 7.50 -13.48
CA GLN A 80 -6.96 8.74 -12.69
C GLN A 80 -6.43 8.55 -11.27
N VAL A 81 -6.31 7.32 -10.79
CA VAL A 81 -5.76 7.03 -9.47
C VAL A 81 -4.25 7.24 -9.49
N ARG A 82 -3.80 8.25 -8.74
CA ARG A 82 -2.41 8.65 -8.59
C ARG A 82 -1.83 8.28 -7.23
N VAL A 83 -2.68 8.13 -6.22
CA VAL A 83 -2.32 7.69 -4.86
C VAL A 83 -3.50 6.89 -4.28
N LEU A 84 -3.21 5.78 -3.60
CA LEU A 84 -4.19 4.96 -2.93
C LEU A 84 -3.97 4.97 -1.41
N ILE A 85 -5.00 5.32 -0.63
CA ILE A 85 -4.96 5.32 0.83
C ILE A 85 -5.81 4.16 1.38
N PHE A 86 -5.22 3.34 2.23
CA PHE A 86 -5.96 2.36 3.05
C PHE A 86 -6.26 2.99 4.40
N ARG A 87 -7.55 3.06 4.77
CA ARG A 87 -8.01 3.59 6.05
C ARG A 87 -9.14 2.77 6.64
N SER A 88 -9.37 2.95 7.93
CA SER A 88 -10.46 2.29 8.66
C SER A 88 -11.62 3.24 8.95
N GLY A 89 -12.84 2.70 8.87
CA GLY A 89 -14.05 3.33 9.42
C GLY A 89 -14.34 2.91 10.87
N VAL A 90 -13.56 1.98 11.42
CA VAL A 90 -13.75 1.45 12.79
C VAL A 90 -12.82 2.20 13.75
N LYS A 91 -13.40 2.93 14.71
CA LYS A 91 -12.62 3.72 15.67
C LYS A 91 -11.65 2.85 16.46
N GLY A 92 -10.39 3.31 16.56
CA GLY A 92 -9.34 2.66 17.33
C GLY A 92 -8.78 1.37 16.73
N VAL A 93 -9.18 1.03 15.50
CA VAL A 93 -8.71 -0.18 14.82
C VAL A 93 -8.40 0.14 13.38
N PHE A 94 -7.22 -0.25 12.90
CA PHE A 94 -6.92 -0.33 11.47
C PHE A 94 -7.35 -1.69 10.94
N CYS A 95 -6.73 -2.77 11.44
CA CYS A 95 -7.10 -4.15 11.14
C CYS A 95 -6.55 -5.08 12.25
N ALA A 96 -7.42 -5.93 12.80
CA ALA A 96 -7.07 -6.81 13.93
C ALA A 96 -6.31 -8.09 13.51
N GLY A 97 -6.06 -8.31 12.23
CA GLY A 97 -5.38 -9.49 11.68
C GLY A 97 -6.32 -10.49 11.05
N ALA A 98 -5.92 -11.76 10.96
CA ALA A 98 -6.76 -12.83 10.40
C ALA A 98 -8.01 -13.06 11.26
N ASP A 99 -9.14 -13.37 10.61
CA ASP A 99 -10.36 -13.77 11.31
C ASP A 99 -10.20 -15.21 11.85
N LEU A 100 -9.80 -15.30 13.12
CA LEU A 100 -9.55 -16.58 13.76
C LEU A 100 -10.84 -17.38 13.96
N LYS A 101 -12.02 -16.73 14.07
CA LYS A 101 -13.29 -17.42 14.18
C LYS A 101 -13.70 -18.11 12.89
N GLU A 102 -13.54 -17.43 11.75
CA GLU A 102 -13.71 -18.08 10.45
C GLU A 102 -12.69 -19.20 10.25
N ARG A 103 -11.44 -18.94 10.65
CA ARG A 103 -10.32 -19.88 10.46
C ARG A 103 -10.48 -21.16 11.28
N GLU A 104 -11.07 -21.10 12.46
CA GLU A 104 -11.38 -22.25 13.32
C GLU A 104 -12.38 -23.22 12.68
N GLN A 105 -13.20 -22.74 11.76
CA GLN A 105 -14.17 -23.55 11.02
C GLN A 105 -13.61 -24.15 9.71
N MET A 106 -12.38 -23.82 9.35
CA MET A 106 -11.74 -24.28 8.11
C MET A 106 -11.01 -25.61 8.33
N SER A 107 -11.07 -26.49 7.35
CA SER A 107 -10.17 -27.65 7.25
C SER A 107 -8.72 -27.19 7.00
N GLU A 108 -7.74 -28.06 7.25
CA GLU A 108 -6.32 -27.76 7.02
C GLU A 108 -6.05 -27.33 5.56
N ALA A 109 -6.71 -27.96 4.59
CA ALA A 109 -6.58 -27.61 3.19
C ALA A 109 -7.13 -26.19 2.90
N GLU A 110 -8.29 -25.85 3.45
CA GLU A 110 -8.89 -24.52 3.31
C GLU A 110 -8.04 -23.44 3.98
N VAL A 111 -7.43 -23.72 5.14
CA VAL A 111 -6.47 -22.81 5.78
C VAL A 111 -5.29 -22.54 4.87
N GLY A 112 -4.74 -23.59 4.22
CA GLY A 112 -3.64 -23.45 3.27
C GLY A 112 -3.99 -22.53 2.10
N LEU A 113 -5.16 -22.72 1.48
CA LEU A 113 -5.67 -21.90 0.39
C LEU A 113 -5.93 -20.45 0.83
N PHE A 114 -6.52 -20.27 2.02
CA PHE A 114 -6.79 -18.95 2.57
C PHE A 114 -5.49 -18.17 2.82
N VAL A 115 -4.45 -18.80 3.37
CA VAL A 115 -3.13 -18.17 3.56
C VAL A 115 -2.49 -17.79 2.23
N GLN A 116 -2.59 -18.64 1.21
CA GLN A 116 -2.12 -18.30 -0.14
C GLN A 116 -2.87 -17.08 -0.70
N ARG A 117 -4.18 -17.02 -0.49
CA ARG A 117 -5.01 -15.89 -0.90
C ARG A 117 -4.63 -14.60 -0.18
N LEU A 118 -4.32 -14.65 1.12
CA LEU A 118 -3.79 -13.52 1.87
C LEU A 118 -2.45 -13.05 1.31
N ARG A 119 -1.53 -13.96 0.98
CA ARG A 119 -0.27 -13.62 0.32
C ARG A 119 -0.50 -12.94 -1.02
N GLY A 120 -1.44 -13.46 -1.80
CA GLY A 120 -1.87 -12.85 -3.07
C GLY A 120 -2.35 -11.41 -2.86
N LEU A 121 -3.25 -11.17 -1.90
CA LEU A 121 -3.71 -9.83 -1.56
C LEU A 121 -2.55 -8.87 -1.23
N MET A 122 -1.61 -9.29 -0.38
CA MET A 122 -0.46 -8.44 -0.02
C MET A 122 0.48 -8.20 -1.21
N THR A 123 0.54 -9.14 -2.15
CA THR A 123 1.29 -8.96 -3.40
C THR A 123 0.60 -7.98 -4.33
N GLU A 124 -0.74 -8.03 -4.45
CA GLU A 124 -1.52 -7.07 -5.23
C GLU A 124 -1.40 -5.64 -4.70
N ILE A 125 -1.37 -5.46 -3.37
CA ILE A 125 -1.12 -4.16 -2.74
C ILE A 125 0.28 -3.66 -3.08
N ALA A 126 1.30 -4.50 -2.90
CA ALA A 126 2.70 -4.12 -3.14
C ALA A 126 3.03 -3.89 -4.62
N ALA A 127 2.24 -4.47 -5.53
CA ALA A 127 2.38 -4.29 -6.98
C ALA A 127 1.36 -3.29 -7.56
N PHE A 128 0.72 -2.49 -6.71
CA PHE A 128 -0.24 -1.48 -7.18
C PHE A 128 0.49 -0.40 -8.00
N PRO A 129 -0.06 0.05 -9.17
CA PRO A 129 0.67 0.93 -10.09
C PRO A 129 0.79 2.39 -9.63
N ALA A 130 0.23 2.76 -8.48
CA ALA A 130 0.36 4.07 -7.86
C ALA A 130 0.80 3.93 -6.39
N PRO A 131 1.46 4.94 -5.79
CA PRO A 131 1.86 4.91 -4.39
C PRO A 131 0.71 4.58 -3.45
N THR A 132 0.96 3.68 -2.50
CA THR A 132 0.00 3.20 -1.52
C THR A 132 0.37 3.66 -0.11
N ILE A 133 -0.61 4.15 0.67
CA ILE A 133 -0.40 4.67 2.02
C ILE A 133 -1.34 3.95 2.99
N ALA A 134 -0.79 3.34 4.04
CA ALA A 134 -1.58 2.83 5.16
C ALA A 134 -1.73 3.90 6.23
N ALA A 135 -2.96 4.28 6.56
CA ALA A 135 -3.30 5.23 7.62
C ALA A 135 -3.81 4.49 8.86
N MET A 136 -2.95 4.34 9.86
CA MET A 136 -3.19 3.52 11.04
C MET A 136 -3.54 4.38 12.25
N ASP A 137 -4.82 4.65 12.48
CA ASP A 137 -5.32 5.39 13.64
C ASP A 137 -5.53 4.51 14.89
N GLY A 138 -5.34 3.20 14.78
CA GLY A 138 -5.56 2.24 15.85
C GLY A 138 -4.77 0.94 15.65
N PHE A 139 -5.32 -0.17 16.17
CA PHE A 139 -4.68 -1.48 16.13
C PHE A 139 -4.40 -1.97 14.71
N ALA A 140 -3.15 -2.32 14.41
CA ALA A 140 -2.68 -3.00 13.21
C ALA A 140 -1.90 -4.25 13.62
N LEU A 141 -2.58 -5.38 13.80
CA LEU A 141 -2.01 -6.57 14.41
C LEU A 141 -1.99 -7.75 13.44
N GLY A 142 -0.93 -8.56 13.50
CA GLY A 142 -0.78 -9.74 12.66
C GLY A 142 -0.96 -9.41 11.17
N GLY A 143 -1.90 -10.07 10.50
CA GLY A 143 -2.25 -9.80 9.10
C GLY A 143 -2.59 -8.33 8.81
N GLY A 144 -3.06 -7.56 9.81
CA GLY A 144 -3.30 -6.12 9.70
C GLY A 144 -2.01 -5.32 9.56
N LEU A 145 -0.95 -5.71 10.27
CA LEU A 145 0.37 -5.14 10.07
C LEU A 145 0.99 -5.64 8.76
N GLU A 146 0.75 -6.90 8.36
CA GLU A 146 1.20 -7.43 7.07
C GLU A 146 0.60 -6.65 5.90
N LEU A 147 -0.68 -6.24 6.00
CA LEU A 147 -1.34 -5.35 5.04
C LEU A 147 -0.65 -3.98 4.99
N ALA A 148 -0.41 -3.37 6.15
CA ALA A 148 0.28 -2.08 6.22
C ALA A 148 1.72 -2.15 5.68
N LEU A 149 2.43 -3.25 5.92
CA LEU A 149 3.77 -3.52 5.38
C LEU A 149 3.78 -3.75 3.86
N ALA A 150 2.66 -4.14 3.28
CA ALA A 150 2.52 -4.28 1.83
C ALA A 150 2.33 -2.93 1.13
N CYS A 151 1.87 -1.89 1.84
CA CYS A 151 1.83 -0.53 1.33
C CYS A 151 3.23 0.08 1.25
N ASP A 152 3.43 1.06 0.35
CA ASP A 152 4.70 1.78 0.22
C ASP A 152 4.99 2.62 1.45
N LEU A 153 4.01 3.39 1.92
CA LEU A 153 4.13 4.32 3.04
C LEU A 153 3.16 3.96 4.17
N ARG A 154 3.55 4.28 5.39
CA ARG A 154 2.79 4.03 6.62
C ARG A 154 2.77 5.28 7.48
N VAL A 155 1.57 5.70 7.86
CA VAL A 155 1.32 6.79 8.80
C VAL A 155 0.57 6.24 10.00
N ALA A 156 1.01 6.55 11.20
CA ALA A 156 0.40 6.05 12.43
C ALA A 156 0.01 7.19 13.37
N ALA A 157 -1.05 6.98 14.14
CA ALA A 157 -1.31 7.81 15.31
C ALA A 157 -0.28 7.48 16.42
N ALA A 158 0.31 8.49 17.01
CA ALA A 158 1.46 8.34 17.91
C ALA A 158 1.18 7.45 19.12
N SER A 159 0.05 7.67 19.79
CA SER A 159 -0.31 6.98 21.03
C SER A 159 -1.37 5.88 20.86
N SER A 160 -2.34 6.09 19.96
CA SER A 160 -3.48 5.17 19.80
C SER A 160 -3.21 4.03 18.80
N ALA A 161 -2.26 4.21 17.86
CA ALA A 161 -1.84 3.12 17.01
C ALA A 161 -0.98 2.12 17.79
N VAL A 162 -1.35 0.86 17.67
CA VAL A 162 -0.60 -0.27 18.24
C VAL A 162 -0.40 -1.30 17.16
N MET A 163 0.85 -1.64 16.87
CA MET A 163 1.17 -2.54 15.76
C MET A 163 2.13 -3.64 16.19
N GLY A 164 2.00 -4.82 15.59
CA GLY A 164 2.87 -5.95 15.87
C GLY A 164 2.48 -7.22 15.11
N LEU A 165 3.46 -8.05 14.81
CA LEU A 165 3.25 -9.43 14.33
C LEU A 165 3.15 -10.32 15.56
N ILE A 166 1.92 -10.54 16.04
CA ILE A 166 1.63 -11.18 17.33
C ILE A 166 1.28 -12.67 17.20
N GLU A 167 1.45 -13.25 16.04
CA GLU A 167 1.04 -14.60 15.71
C GLU A 167 1.64 -15.66 16.63
N THR A 168 2.90 -15.52 17.01
CA THR A 168 3.60 -16.45 17.91
C THR A 168 2.95 -16.57 19.28
N THR A 169 2.27 -15.52 19.76
CA THR A 169 1.48 -15.57 21.02
C THR A 169 0.28 -16.49 20.94
N ARG A 170 -0.02 -17.03 19.76
CA ARG A 170 -1.13 -17.95 19.47
C ARG A 170 -0.67 -19.26 18.81
N GLY A 171 0.63 -19.57 18.87
CA GLY A 171 1.18 -20.75 18.21
C GLY A 171 1.15 -20.70 16.68
N LEU A 172 1.04 -19.50 16.11
CA LEU A 172 1.00 -19.25 14.67
C LEU A 172 2.26 -18.54 14.19
N LEU A 173 2.42 -18.45 12.88
CA LEU A 173 3.45 -17.62 12.22
C LEU A 173 2.78 -16.55 11.35
N PRO A 174 3.43 -15.38 11.14
CA PRO A 174 3.00 -14.42 10.15
C PRO A 174 2.97 -15.08 8.77
N GLY A 175 1.79 -15.18 8.17
CA GLY A 175 1.56 -15.99 6.96
C GLY A 175 1.43 -15.21 5.67
N ALA A 176 1.25 -13.86 5.74
CA ALA A 176 0.96 -13.04 4.58
C ALA A 176 2.13 -12.13 4.16
N GLY A 177 3.35 -12.49 4.51
CA GLY A 177 4.59 -11.84 4.09
C GLY A 177 5.27 -10.96 5.13
N GLY A 178 4.76 -10.92 6.37
CA GLY A 178 5.39 -10.19 7.47
C GLY A 178 6.81 -10.65 7.77
N THR A 179 7.09 -11.96 7.69
CA THR A 179 8.43 -12.53 7.86
C THR A 179 9.44 -12.05 6.79
N GLN A 180 8.94 -11.50 5.67
CA GLN A 180 9.77 -11.03 4.57
C GLN A 180 9.84 -9.50 4.53
N ARG A 181 8.71 -8.80 4.79
CA ARG A 181 8.66 -7.34 4.70
C ARG A 181 9.21 -6.65 5.94
N LEU A 182 8.92 -7.17 7.15
CA LEU A 182 9.42 -6.58 8.39
C LEU A 182 10.96 -6.53 8.44
N PRO A 183 11.71 -7.62 8.12
CA PRO A 183 13.18 -7.56 8.13
C PRO A 183 13.77 -6.60 7.09
N ARG A 184 13.06 -6.35 5.98
CA ARG A 184 13.48 -5.37 4.97
C ARG A 184 13.32 -3.94 5.45
N CYS A 185 12.40 -3.69 6.39
CA CYS A 185 12.23 -2.38 7.02
C CYS A 185 13.19 -2.15 8.20
N LEU A 186 13.39 -3.16 9.06
CA LEU A 186 14.02 -3.00 10.39
C LEU A 186 15.36 -3.74 10.54
N GLY A 187 15.76 -4.51 9.54
CA GLY A 187 16.85 -5.45 9.67
C GLY A 187 16.41 -6.77 10.34
N VAL A 188 17.21 -7.83 10.12
CA VAL A 188 16.84 -9.20 10.46
C VAL A 188 16.77 -9.42 11.99
N ALA A 189 17.72 -8.86 12.74
CA ALA A 189 17.81 -9.10 14.19
C ALA A 189 16.58 -8.54 14.92
N LEU A 190 16.25 -7.27 14.69
CA LEU A 190 15.10 -6.63 15.32
C LEU A 190 13.76 -7.25 14.85
N ALA A 191 13.64 -7.58 13.57
CA ALA A 191 12.45 -8.25 13.06
C ALA A 191 12.23 -9.62 13.74
N LYS A 192 13.29 -10.41 13.92
CA LYS A 192 13.21 -11.69 14.64
C LYS A 192 12.79 -11.49 16.11
N GLU A 193 13.39 -10.52 16.81
CA GLU A 193 12.99 -10.19 18.18
C GLU A 193 11.49 -9.88 18.25
N LEU A 194 11.01 -8.96 17.40
CA LEU A 194 9.60 -8.55 17.39
C LEU A 194 8.64 -9.71 17.08
N ILE A 195 9.00 -10.58 16.12
CA ILE A 195 8.18 -11.73 15.75
C ILE A 195 8.20 -12.78 16.85
N PHE A 196 9.37 -13.13 17.40
CA PHE A 196 9.47 -14.20 18.39
C PHE A 196 8.78 -13.83 19.70
N THR A 197 8.87 -12.56 20.11
CA THR A 197 8.23 -12.07 21.33
C THR A 197 6.78 -11.67 21.16
N GLY A 198 6.31 -11.48 19.90
CA GLY A 198 5.00 -10.91 19.62
C GLY A 198 4.84 -9.48 20.16
N ARG A 199 5.97 -8.75 20.34
CA ARG A 199 5.98 -7.40 20.93
C ARG A 199 5.15 -6.44 20.09
N ARG A 200 4.40 -5.59 20.78
CA ARG A 200 3.61 -4.52 20.19
C ARG A 200 4.35 -3.20 20.33
N LEU A 201 4.26 -2.37 19.30
CA LEU A 201 4.86 -1.04 19.23
C LEU A 201 3.76 0.01 19.18
N SER A 202 3.93 1.13 19.88
CA SER A 202 3.15 2.34 19.66
C SER A 202 3.60 3.02 18.37
N GLY A 203 2.81 4.01 17.88
CA GLY A 203 3.20 4.79 16.70
C GLY A 203 4.55 5.50 16.88
N VAL A 204 4.81 6.05 18.06
CA VAL A 204 6.10 6.71 18.39
C VAL A 204 7.26 5.72 18.31
N GLN A 205 7.11 4.54 18.92
CA GLN A 205 8.14 3.51 18.87
C GLN A 205 8.37 3.00 17.45
N ALA A 206 7.30 2.80 16.70
CA ALA A 206 7.36 2.38 15.31
C ALA A 206 8.09 3.39 14.41
N GLN A 207 7.87 4.69 14.63
CA GLN A 207 8.60 5.74 13.91
C GLN A 207 10.08 5.76 14.29
N ALA A 208 10.40 5.68 15.58
CA ALA A 208 11.78 5.66 16.04
C ALA A 208 12.59 4.49 15.47
N LEU A 209 11.93 3.36 15.22
CA LEU A 209 12.54 2.18 14.60
C LEU A 209 12.53 2.19 13.07
N GLY A 210 11.86 3.16 12.42
CA GLY A 210 11.74 3.22 10.97
C GLY A 210 10.64 2.32 10.39
N LEU A 211 9.74 1.77 11.22
CA LEU A 211 8.63 0.95 10.75
C LEU A 211 7.54 1.79 10.08
N VAL A 212 7.32 3.02 10.53
CA VAL A 212 6.39 3.98 9.93
C VAL A 212 7.11 5.26 9.54
N ASN A 213 6.62 5.91 8.48
CA ASN A 213 7.17 7.16 7.97
C ASN A 213 6.83 8.35 8.87
N HIS A 214 5.62 8.35 9.43
CA HIS A 214 5.14 9.42 10.32
C HIS A 214 4.35 8.85 11.47
N ALA A 215 4.58 9.42 12.68
CA ALA A 215 3.72 9.25 13.84
C ALA A 215 3.17 10.64 14.24
N VAL A 216 1.86 10.79 14.27
CA VAL A 216 1.18 12.07 14.54
C VAL A 216 0.34 12.00 15.81
N ALA A 217 0.27 13.11 16.55
CA ALA A 217 -0.60 13.20 17.71
C ALA A 217 -2.05 12.93 17.30
N GLN A 218 -2.76 12.11 18.08
CA GLN A 218 -4.15 11.78 17.78
C GLN A 218 -5.05 13.01 18.02
N ASN A 219 -6.05 13.19 17.18
CA ASN A 219 -7.09 14.20 17.32
C ASN A 219 -8.33 13.61 18.04
N GLU A 220 -9.29 14.48 18.38
CA GLU A 220 -10.53 14.10 19.08
C GLU A 220 -11.40 13.15 18.24
N GLU A 221 -11.36 13.29 16.92
CA GLU A 221 -12.11 12.44 15.99
C GLU A 221 -11.51 11.03 15.88
N GLY A 222 -10.22 10.85 16.24
CA GLY A 222 -9.53 9.58 16.18
C GLY A 222 -9.06 9.19 14.75
N ASN A 223 -8.75 10.19 13.90
CA ASN A 223 -8.39 10.00 12.49
C ASN A 223 -7.17 10.84 12.04
N ALA A 224 -6.29 11.20 12.98
CA ALA A 224 -5.13 12.05 12.69
C ALA A 224 -4.15 11.42 11.69
N ALA A 225 -3.93 10.10 11.76
CA ALA A 225 -3.09 9.39 10.79
C ALA A 225 -3.68 9.47 9.38
N TYR A 226 -5.00 9.38 9.24
CA TYR A 226 -5.67 9.56 7.96
C TYR A 226 -5.50 10.98 7.41
N HIS A 227 -5.66 12.02 8.24
CA HIS A 227 -5.42 13.41 7.80
C HIS A 227 -3.98 13.62 7.33
N ARG A 228 -2.99 13.08 8.05
CA ARG A 228 -1.58 13.15 7.63
C ARG A 228 -1.32 12.35 6.35
N ALA A 229 -1.94 11.17 6.20
CA ALA A 229 -1.84 10.38 4.98
C ALA A 229 -2.41 11.13 3.76
N ARG A 230 -3.53 11.86 3.93
CA ARG A 230 -4.08 12.72 2.88
C ARG A 230 -3.15 13.87 2.52
N ALA A 231 -2.58 14.55 3.51
CA ALA A 231 -1.60 15.61 3.28
C ALA A 231 -0.37 15.06 2.52
N LEU A 232 0.13 13.89 2.91
CA LEU A 232 1.23 13.22 2.20
C LEU A 232 0.84 12.86 0.76
N ALA A 233 -0.38 12.37 0.54
CA ALA A 233 -0.88 12.10 -0.79
C ALA A 233 -0.95 13.37 -1.67
N GLN A 234 -1.35 14.51 -1.08
CA GLN A 234 -1.33 15.81 -1.77
C GLN A 234 0.09 16.26 -2.13
N GLU A 235 1.09 15.95 -1.31
CA GLU A 235 2.51 16.20 -1.60
C GLU A 235 3.00 15.33 -2.79
N ILE A 236 2.44 14.13 -2.96
CA ILE A 236 2.80 13.18 -4.04
C ILE A 236 2.10 13.52 -5.36
N LEU A 237 0.85 13.99 -5.33
CA LEU A 237 0.04 14.24 -6.54
C LEU A 237 0.73 15.07 -7.63
N PRO A 238 1.49 16.15 -7.31
CA PRO A 238 2.17 16.96 -8.32
C PRO A 238 3.35 16.25 -8.98
N GLN A 239 3.84 15.15 -8.40
CA GLN A 239 5.00 14.43 -8.91
C GLN A 239 4.65 13.69 -10.20
N VAL A 240 5.60 13.60 -11.12
CA VAL A 240 5.45 12.77 -12.31
C VAL A 240 5.46 11.28 -11.93
N ASP A 241 4.71 10.47 -12.65
CA ASP A 241 4.79 9.02 -12.50
C ASP A 241 6.17 8.49 -12.89
N ILE A 242 6.53 7.32 -12.37
CA ILE A 242 7.87 6.74 -12.57
C ILE A 242 8.19 6.52 -14.05
N ALA A 243 7.22 6.12 -14.87
CA ALA A 243 7.44 5.87 -16.30
C ALA A 243 7.75 7.18 -17.03
N SER A 244 7.01 8.25 -16.74
CA SER A 244 7.29 9.60 -17.24
C SER A 244 8.62 10.13 -16.72
N GLY A 245 8.93 9.94 -15.43
CA GLY A 245 10.21 10.29 -14.83
C GLY A 245 11.39 9.59 -15.51
N MET A 246 11.31 8.30 -15.76
CA MET A 246 12.32 7.50 -16.46
C MET A 246 12.48 7.94 -17.92
N ALA A 247 11.39 8.30 -18.60
CA ALA A 247 11.46 8.83 -19.95
C ALA A 247 12.20 10.19 -20.00
N ILE A 248 11.90 11.09 -19.04
CA ILE A 248 12.59 12.38 -18.89
C ILE A 248 14.07 12.16 -18.56
N GLU A 249 14.38 11.26 -17.63
CA GLU A 249 15.75 10.88 -17.28
C GLU A 249 16.51 10.38 -18.52
N GLY A 250 15.90 9.49 -19.31
CA GLY A 250 16.48 8.98 -20.56
C GLY A 250 16.76 10.09 -21.57
N ILE A 251 15.87 11.06 -21.72
CA ILE A 251 16.06 12.23 -22.60
C ILE A 251 17.23 13.10 -22.08
N CYS A 252 17.27 13.38 -20.78
CA CYS A 252 18.34 14.16 -20.17
C CYS A 252 19.70 13.43 -20.27
N TYR A 253 19.71 12.12 -20.05
CA TYR A 253 20.92 11.31 -20.18
C TYR A 253 21.43 11.29 -21.63
N ALA A 254 20.51 11.18 -22.62
CA ALA A 254 20.86 11.23 -24.03
C ALA A 254 21.56 12.55 -24.41
N GLN A 255 21.19 13.67 -23.80
CA GLN A 255 21.85 14.94 -24.00
C GLN A 255 23.29 14.96 -23.45
N ASN A 256 23.55 14.19 -22.39
CA ASN A 256 24.91 14.10 -21.81
C ASN A 256 25.87 13.22 -22.63
N ILE A 257 25.33 12.25 -23.40
CA ILE A 257 26.17 11.29 -24.17
C ILE A 257 27.17 11.98 -25.11
N PRO A 258 26.80 12.99 -25.89
CA PRO A 258 27.74 13.63 -26.84
C PRO A 258 28.66 14.66 -26.19
N THR A 259 28.53 14.95 -24.89
CA THR A 259 29.33 16.03 -24.26
C THR A 259 30.80 15.69 -24.18
N ARG A 260 31.64 16.72 -24.33
CA ARG A 260 33.10 16.65 -24.13
C ARG A 260 33.44 16.31 -22.68
N ASP A 261 32.66 16.82 -21.72
CA ASP A 261 32.87 16.58 -20.30
C ASP A 261 32.63 15.11 -19.92
N ARG A 262 31.68 14.42 -20.57
CA ARG A 262 31.51 12.97 -20.39
C ARG A 262 32.73 12.20 -20.87
N LEU A 263 33.27 12.56 -22.04
CA LEU A 263 34.45 11.90 -22.59
C LEU A 263 35.68 12.18 -21.71
N GLU A 264 35.85 13.42 -21.24
CA GLU A 264 36.88 13.80 -20.29
C GLU A 264 36.76 13.03 -18.96
N GLY A 265 35.59 12.96 -18.40
CA GLY A 265 35.33 12.20 -17.15
C GLY A 265 35.74 10.74 -17.28
N MET A 266 35.41 10.10 -18.40
CA MET A 266 35.79 8.70 -18.67
C MET A 266 37.29 8.53 -18.90
N ALA A 267 37.92 9.48 -19.57
CA ALA A 267 39.38 9.49 -19.78
C ALA A 267 40.10 9.69 -18.44
N ALA A 268 39.71 10.67 -17.66
CA ALA A 268 40.25 10.95 -16.34
C ALA A 268 40.13 9.75 -15.39
N PHE A 269 38.97 9.07 -15.37
CA PHE A 269 38.77 7.85 -14.59
C PHE A 269 39.76 6.74 -15.00
N ARG A 270 39.92 6.50 -16.31
CA ARG A 270 40.85 5.48 -16.84
C ARG A 270 42.31 5.81 -16.51
N GLU A 271 42.66 7.08 -16.59
CA GLU A 271 44.00 7.59 -16.34
C GLU A 271 44.31 7.87 -14.86
N LYS A 272 43.32 7.64 -13.98
CA LYS A 272 43.37 7.86 -12.51
C LYS A 272 43.82 9.27 -12.14
N ARG A 273 43.36 10.28 -12.87
CA ARG A 273 43.59 11.72 -12.64
C ARG A 273 42.26 12.43 -12.35
N LEU A 274 42.36 13.66 -11.87
CA LEU A 274 41.19 14.53 -11.72
C LEU A 274 40.69 14.99 -13.11
N PRO A 275 39.37 14.99 -13.35
CA PRO A 275 38.80 15.50 -14.60
C PRO A 275 38.88 17.02 -14.69
N ARG A 276 38.93 17.53 -15.92
CA ARG A 276 38.92 18.98 -16.24
C ARG A 276 37.69 19.28 -17.10
N PHE A 277 36.58 19.51 -16.43
CA PHE A 277 35.30 19.81 -17.08
C PHE A 277 35.30 21.25 -17.62
N VAL A 278 34.71 21.45 -18.79
CA VAL A 278 34.60 22.75 -19.48
C VAL A 278 33.12 23.18 -19.67
N GLY A 279 32.15 22.34 -19.33
CA GLY A 279 30.73 22.64 -19.45
C GLY A 279 30.16 22.41 -20.86
N GLU A 280 30.80 21.58 -21.69
CA GLU A 280 30.41 21.30 -23.08
C GLU A 280 30.21 19.79 -23.33
#